data_c6a1b0d5d0c7a4b3d7b74cac9e7c3cb0
#
_entry.id   c6a1b0d5d0c7a4b3d7b74cac9e7c3cb0
#
_cell.length_a   1.000
_cell.length_b   1.000
_cell.length_c   1.000
_cell.angle_alpha   90.00
_cell.angle_beta   90.00
_cell.angle_gamma   90.00
#
_symmetry.space_group_name_H-M   'P 1'
#
loop_
_entity.id
_entity.type
_entity.pdbx_description
1 polymer ?
#
loop_
_entity_poly.entity_id
_entity_poly.type
_entity_poly.pdbx_seq_one_letter_code
_entity_poly.pdbx_strand_id
1 'polypeptide(L)'
;MLLSGAALAAPPRDTIVMGKGIDDIVSLDPAEVYEASGGEVVGNLYDRLIETDPVEPARLKPGLALSWRAEADGLTYTLTLRPDAHFADGVPVTAADAAFSLQRALKLDKAPALVLQQLGLTRDNAEERVHAIGEDRLVIRTPQPVAPGLVFACLTSTVASVVERSLALAHEEEGDLGNFWLAAHGAGSGPYRLAAWHPAERYTLDANPDYWGGAPANRRVIVRHIKEAATQRLMLLRGDIDYARDLDADQLAALSGDPRFRLDRGVQTLITYLALNQRNPYLRRPEVVEAIKSLVDYAGMARAILGPTRILHQAFEPQGFLGAIDDLPFRYDPARARALLAAAGLGEGFDVTIDVRNAWPSLDMAQALQASFAAAGIRLALIPGDGKQVLTKYRARHHDIFLGEWGPDYPDPHSNAEAFIVNPDNSDRAAKKTPAWRNSWSDPALAARVAEAREERDAAKRAELYRALQRDHQQRAPFVFMYEYVEVAAHAADVDGFLIGRGPARNRYAGIERR
;
A
#
# COMPACT_ATOMS: atom_id res chain seq x y z
N MET A 1 20.69 -35.03 33.46
CA MET A 1 21.34 -33.95 32.71
C MET A 1 20.32 -32.84 32.57
N LEU A 2 20.34 -31.85 33.48
CA LEU A 2 19.41 -30.73 33.49
C LEU A 2 19.89 -29.72 32.46
N LEU A 3 19.13 -29.56 31.36
CA LEU A 3 19.32 -28.47 30.41
C LEU A 3 18.92 -27.17 31.12
N SER A 4 19.92 -26.41 31.54
CA SER A 4 19.76 -25.05 32.01
C SER A 4 19.27 -24.20 30.85
N GLY A 5 17.96 -23.91 30.80
CA GLY A 5 17.40 -22.90 29.91
C GLY A 5 17.98 -21.55 30.30
N ALA A 6 18.89 -21.01 29.47
CA ALA A 6 19.31 -19.63 29.59
C ALA A 6 18.06 -18.77 29.40
N ALA A 7 17.58 -18.15 30.49
CA ALA A 7 16.59 -17.08 30.40
C ALA A 7 17.24 -15.98 29.55
N LEU A 8 16.69 -15.71 28.37
CA LEU A 8 17.08 -14.55 27.58
C LEU A 8 16.86 -13.32 28.46
N ALA A 9 17.92 -12.57 28.72
CA ALA A 9 17.81 -11.32 29.46
C ALA A 9 16.82 -10.41 28.72
N ALA A 10 15.93 -9.74 29.48
CA ALA A 10 15.03 -8.76 28.90
C ALA A 10 15.83 -7.75 28.06
N PRO A 11 15.33 -7.34 26.90
CA PRO A 11 16.04 -6.37 26.06
C PRO A 11 16.29 -5.07 26.86
N PRO A 12 17.38 -4.35 26.54
CA PRO A 12 17.65 -3.04 27.14
C PRO A 12 16.44 -2.11 26.98
N ARG A 13 16.19 -1.23 27.94
CA ARG A 13 15.01 -0.33 27.95
C ARG A 13 14.90 0.58 26.71
N ASP A 14 16.02 0.85 26.05
CA ASP A 14 16.12 1.66 24.83
C ASP A 14 16.01 0.83 23.52
N THR A 15 15.72 -0.46 23.64
CA THR A 15 15.51 -1.37 22.52
C THR A 15 14.06 -1.81 22.46
N ILE A 16 13.45 -1.67 21.29
CA ILE A 16 12.06 -2.08 21.00
C ILE A 16 12.09 -3.35 20.17
N VAL A 17 11.32 -4.36 20.58
CA VAL A 17 11.20 -5.64 19.87
C VAL A 17 9.79 -5.82 19.36
N MET A 18 9.62 -6.03 18.05
CA MET A 18 8.33 -6.25 17.41
C MET A 18 8.23 -7.65 16.82
N GLY A 19 7.05 -8.26 16.89
CA GLY A 19 6.69 -9.48 16.17
C GLY A 19 5.83 -9.13 14.93
N LYS A 20 6.28 -9.56 13.76
CA LYS A 20 5.58 -9.38 12.48
C LYS A 20 6.01 -10.44 11.46
N GLY A 21 5.14 -10.79 10.50
CA GLY A 21 5.53 -11.52 9.29
C GLY A 21 6.36 -10.62 8.38
N ILE A 22 7.57 -11.02 8.03
CA ILE A 22 8.50 -10.25 7.18
C ILE A 22 9.15 -11.09 6.09
N ASP A 23 8.56 -12.25 5.78
CA ASP A 23 9.03 -13.17 4.73
C ASP A 23 8.74 -12.67 3.30
N ASP A 24 8.02 -11.57 3.17
CA ASP A 24 7.78 -10.86 1.91
C ASP A 24 8.94 -9.95 1.47
N ILE A 25 9.91 -9.63 2.33
CA ILE A 25 11.02 -8.75 1.98
C ILE A 25 11.95 -9.43 0.97
N VAL A 26 12.04 -8.85 -0.23
CA VAL A 26 12.94 -9.31 -1.30
C VAL A 26 14.15 -8.40 -1.42
N SER A 27 13.97 -7.09 -1.28
CA SER A 27 15.01 -6.08 -1.43
C SER A 27 14.77 -4.92 -0.46
N LEU A 28 15.83 -4.23 -0.06
CA LEU A 28 15.79 -2.96 0.68
C LEU A 28 16.24 -1.76 -0.17
N ASP A 29 16.49 -1.98 -1.46
CA ASP A 29 16.77 -0.90 -2.40
C ASP A 29 15.47 -0.14 -2.74
N PRO A 30 15.41 1.20 -2.53
CA PRO A 30 14.23 2.00 -2.87
C PRO A 30 13.78 1.88 -4.34
N ALA A 31 14.71 1.62 -5.26
CA ALA A 31 14.40 1.44 -6.69
C ALA A 31 13.79 0.07 -7.02
N GLU A 32 13.83 -0.88 -6.09
CA GLU A 32 13.35 -2.26 -6.32
C GLU A 32 12.27 -2.69 -5.35
N VAL A 33 12.26 -2.17 -4.11
CA VAL A 33 11.32 -2.57 -3.06
C VAL A 33 9.87 -2.30 -3.47
N TYR A 34 9.04 -3.33 -3.44
CA TYR A 34 7.61 -3.23 -3.77
C TYR A 34 6.72 -3.86 -2.69
N GLU A 35 7.26 -4.71 -1.86
CA GLU A 35 6.57 -5.42 -0.80
C GLU A 35 6.34 -4.51 0.42
N ALA A 36 5.27 -4.79 1.16
CA ALA A 36 4.83 -3.98 2.29
C ALA A 36 5.89 -3.90 3.40
N SER A 37 6.48 -5.04 3.80
CA SER A 37 7.45 -5.06 4.88
C SER A 37 8.79 -4.42 4.48
N GLY A 38 9.23 -4.62 3.22
CA GLY A 38 10.41 -3.92 2.68
C GLY A 38 10.20 -2.40 2.61
N GLY A 39 9.02 -1.97 2.15
CA GLY A 39 8.64 -0.56 2.12
C GLY A 39 8.64 0.10 3.51
N GLU A 40 8.25 -0.63 4.56
CA GLU A 40 8.30 -0.15 5.94
C GLU A 40 9.75 0.06 6.43
N VAL A 41 10.65 -0.88 6.11
CA VAL A 41 12.08 -0.73 6.43
C VAL A 41 12.65 0.50 5.71
N VAL A 42 12.45 0.59 4.39
CA VAL A 42 12.94 1.72 3.58
C VAL A 42 12.36 3.05 4.06
N GLY A 43 11.08 3.08 4.48
CA GLY A 43 10.44 4.27 5.04
C GLY A 43 11.08 4.79 6.34
N ASN A 44 11.87 3.99 7.05
CA ASN A 44 12.61 4.36 8.26
C ASN A 44 14.12 4.53 8.01
N LEU A 45 14.67 4.04 6.89
CA LEU A 45 16.08 4.20 6.51
C LEU A 45 16.34 5.43 5.65
N TYR A 46 15.35 5.83 4.85
CA TYR A 46 15.50 6.86 3.81
C TYR A 46 14.49 7.99 3.99
N ASP A 47 14.90 9.20 3.61
CA ASP A 47 14.00 10.32 3.41
C ASP A 47 13.61 10.45 1.94
N ARG A 48 12.43 11.00 1.71
CA ARG A 48 11.91 11.41 0.40
C ARG A 48 12.00 12.91 0.24
N LEU A 49 11.92 13.37 -0.99
CA LEU A 49 11.88 14.80 -1.30
C LEU A 49 10.67 15.47 -0.67
N ILE A 50 9.50 14.85 -0.80
CA ILE A 50 8.25 15.31 -0.24
C ILE A 50 7.68 14.17 0.62
N GLU A 51 7.18 14.51 1.80
CA GLU A 51 6.45 13.60 2.68
C GLU A 51 4.95 13.85 2.60
N THR A 52 4.16 12.88 3.03
CA THR A 52 2.74 13.09 3.29
C THR A 52 2.51 13.15 4.79
N ASP A 53 1.42 13.77 5.20
CA ASP A 53 0.92 13.55 6.55
C ASP A 53 0.60 12.04 6.71
N PRO A 54 1.06 11.39 7.78
CA PRO A 54 0.85 9.96 7.95
C PRO A 54 -0.62 9.55 8.10
N VAL A 55 -1.49 10.46 8.54
CA VAL A 55 -2.93 10.22 8.71
C VAL A 55 -3.75 10.80 7.56
N GLU A 56 -3.33 11.94 7.01
CA GLU A 56 -4.00 12.67 5.91
C GLU A 56 -3.11 12.65 4.66
N PRO A 57 -3.08 11.56 3.87
CA PRO A 57 -2.14 11.39 2.74
C PRO A 57 -2.30 12.43 1.63
N ALA A 58 -3.44 13.10 1.52
CA ALA A 58 -3.62 14.23 0.61
C ALA A 58 -2.82 15.48 1.03
N ARG A 59 -2.37 15.55 2.28
CA ARG A 59 -1.59 16.67 2.82
C ARG A 59 -0.10 16.43 2.66
N LEU A 60 0.51 17.16 1.73
CA LEU A 60 1.95 17.14 1.52
C LEU A 60 2.69 17.92 2.60
N LYS A 61 3.87 17.41 3.00
CA LYS A 61 4.76 18.01 3.99
C LYS A 61 6.20 18.09 3.45
N PRO A 62 6.99 19.07 3.91
CA PRO A 62 8.43 19.07 3.65
C PRO A 62 9.11 17.78 4.14
N GLY A 63 9.90 17.17 3.23
CA GLY A 63 10.87 16.15 3.54
C GLY A 63 12.27 16.74 3.36
N LEU A 64 13.06 16.17 2.44
CA LEU A 64 14.35 16.79 2.03
C LEU A 64 14.14 18.08 1.24
N ALA A 65 13.03 18.23 0.53
CA ALA A 65 12.64 19.50 -0.08
C ALA A 65 11.87 20.37 0.93
N LEU A 66 12.37 21.58 1.19
CA LEU A 66 11.69 22.59 1.99
C LEU A 66 10.52 23.25 1.24
N SER A 67 10.65 23.36 -0.08
CA SER A 67 9.63 23.93 -0.94
C SER A 67 9.66 23.32 -2.33
N TRP A 68 8.52 23.37 -3.00
CA TRP A 68 8.35 22.89 -4.37
C TRP A 68 7.30 23.72 -5.09
N ARG A 69 7.46 23.84 -6.40
CA ARG A 69 6.51 24.57 -7.24
C ARG A 69 6.46 24.00 -8.65
N ALA A 70 5.30 24.14 -9.28
CA ALA A 70 5.14 23.96 -10.71
C ALA A 70 5.34 25.32 -11.41
N GLU A 71 6.14 25.33 -12.45
CA GLU A 71 6.37 26.55 -13.24
C GLU A 71 5.16 26.85 -14.16
N ALA A 72 5.13 28.08 -14.69
CA ALA A 72 4.01 28.53 -15.52
C ALA A 72 3.82 27.73 -16.82
N ASP A 73 4.90 27.10 -17.33
CA ASP A 73 4.87 26.25 -18.52
C ASP A 73 4.05 24.95 -18.32
N GLY A 74 3.78 24.57 -17.05
CA GLY A 74 3.05 23.35 -16.70
C GLY A 74 3.82 22.06 -16.96
N LEU A 75 5.10 22.17 -17.29
CA LEU A 75 5.99 21.05 -17.61
C LEU A 75 7.14 20.93 -16.60
N THR A 76 7.55 22.06 -16.02
CA THR A 76 8.73 22.15 -15.16
C THR A 76 8.33 22.24 -13.69
N TYR A 77 8.99 21.45 -12.85
CA TYR A 77 8.79 21.38 -11.42
C TYR A 77 10.12 21.59 -10.72
N THR A 78 10.20 22.57 -9.85
CA THR A 78 11.42 22.93 -9.11
C THR A 78 11.23 22.63 -7.63
N LEU A 79 12.18 21.90 -7.05
CA LEU A 79 12.24 21.61 -5.61
C LEU A 79 13.50 22.25 -5.04
N THR A 80 13.40 22.87 -3.86
CA THR A 80 14.54 23.42 -3.11
C THR A 80 14.78 22.55 -1.88
N LEU A 81 15.99 21.98 -1.79
CA LEU A 81 16.37 21.07 -0.72
C LEU A 81 16.80 21.85 0.53
N ARG A 82 16.70 21.18 1.67
CA ARG A 82 17.19 21.64 2.95
C ARG A 82 18.70 21.50 3.06
N PRO A 83 19.40 22.47 3.69
CA PRO A 83 20.86 22.42 3.80
C PRO A 83 21.36 21.61 5.02
N ASP A 84 20.46 21.23 5.93
CA ASP A 84 20.78 20.60 7.22
C ASP A 84 20.62 19.07 7.24
N ALA A 85 20.27 18.46 6.09
CA ALA A 85 20.18 17.01 5.98
C ALA A 85 21.52 16.36 5.63
N HIS A 86 21.82 15.25 6.31
CA HIS A 86 23.02 14.45 6.09
C HIS A 86 22.65 12.98 5.96
N PHE A 87 23.41 12.25 5.17
CA PHE A 87 23.34 10.78 5.15
C PHE A 87 23.86 10.19 6.47
N ALA A 88 23.65 8.90 6.64
CA ALA A 88 23.97 8.21 7.87
C ALA A 88 25.48 8.25 8.26
N ASP A 89 26.37 8.47 7.32
CA ASP A 89 27.82 8.63 7.50
C ASP A 89 28.27 10.09 7.72
N GLY A 90 27.33 11.06 7.64
CA GLY A 90 27.57 12.48 7.82
C GLY A 90 27.81 13.27 6.54
N VAL A 91 27.77 12.63 5.35
CA VAL A 91 27.86 13.33 4.06
C VAL A 91 26.60 14.17 3.84
N PRO A 92 26.69 15.47 3.43
CA PRO A 92 25.52 16.30 3.14
C PRO A 92 24.68 15.74 2.00
N VAL A 93 23.35 15.82 2.16
CA VAL A 93 22.40 15.47 1.07
C VAL A 93 22.33 16.64 0.09
N THR A 94 22.55 16.37 -1.21
CA THR A 94 22.53 17.37 -2.26
C THR A 94 21.45 17.12 -3.32
N ALA A 95 21.18 18.14 -4.14
CA ALA A 95 20.29 17.98 -5.29
C ALA A 95 20.87 16.99 -6.34
N ALA A 96 22.19 16.78 -6.37
CA ALA A 96 22.81 15.77 -7.22
C ALA A 96 22.47 14.35 -6.78
N ASP A 97 22.37 14.09 -5.46
CA ASP A 97 21.93 12.80 -4.92
C ASP A 97 20.44 12.55 -5.23
N ALA A 98 19.63 13.59 -5.10
CA ALA A 98 18.21 13.53 -5.44
C ALA A 98 17.98 13.25 -6.94
N ALA A 99 18.71 13.94 -7.82
CA ALA A 99 18.66 13.70 -9.27
C ALA A 99 19.12 12.28 -9.61
N PHE A 100 20.27 11.86 -9.05
CA PHE A 100 20.79 10.50 -9.21
C PHE A 100 19.78 9.44 -8.80
N SER A 101 19.13 9.59 -7.65
CA SER A 101 18.18 8.61 -7.12
C SER A 101 17.00 8.39 -8.06
N LEU A 102 16.38 9.46 -8.58
CA LEU A 102 15.28 9.37 -9.53
C LEU A 102 15.73 8.82 -10.89
N GLN A 103 16.88 9.29 -11.41
CA GLN A 103 17.47 8.78 -12.64
C GLN A 103 17.82 7.29 -12.53
N ARG A 104 18.40 6.91 -11.40
CA ARG A 104 18.76 5.53 -11.07
C ARG A 104 17.54 4.61 -11.08
N ALA A 105 16.45 5.00 -10.41
CA ALA A 105 15.21 4.24 -10.40
C ALA A 105 14.64 4.03 -11.82
N LEU A 106 14.67 5.06 -12.66
CA LEU A 106 14.25 4.98 -14.05
C LEU A 106 15.17 4.11 -14.91
N LYS A 107 16.50 4.17 -14.69
CA LYS A 107 17.49 3.40 -15.44
C LYS A 107 17.45 1.91 -15.10
N LEU A 108 17.26 1.57 -13.83
CA LEU A 108 17.09 0.20 -13.38
C LEU A 108 15.78 -0.43 -13.89
N ASP A 109 14.76 0.40 -14.09
CA ASP A 109 13.46 0.00 -14.66
C ASP A 109 12.84 -1.21 -13.95
N LYS A 110 13.00 -1.26 -12.62
CA LYS A 110 12.34 -2.26 -11.76
C LYS A 110 10.87 -1.87 -11.52
N ALA A 111 10.08 -2.77 -10.95
CA ALA A 111 8.65 -2.58 -10.77
C ALA A 111 8.23 -1.21 -10.18
N PRO A 112 8.90 -0.64 -9.14
CA PRO A 112 8.52 0.66 -8.60
C PRO A 112 8.73 1.86 -9.56
N ALA A 113 9.57 1.71 -10.60
CA ALA A 113 9.81 2.78 -11.57
C ALA A 113 8.52 3.22 -12.27
N LEU A 114 7.51 2.35 -12.34
CA LEU A 114 6.19 2.66 -12.90
C LEU A 114 5.58 3.94 -12.32
N VAL A 115 5.87 4.27 -11.05
CA VAL A 115 5.38 5.49 -10.39
C VAL A 115 5.94 6.74 -11.05
N LEU A 116 7.25 6.76 -11.32
CA LEU A 116 7.90 7.87 -12.03
C LEU A 116 7.54 7.89 -13.51
N GLN A 117 7.29 6.74 -14.11
CA GLN A 117 6.86 6.60 -15.51
C GLN A 117 5.45 7.18 -15.75
N GLN A 118 4.61 7.30 -14.71
CA GLN A 118 3.32 8.03 -14.82
C GLN A 118 3.52 9.51 -15.21
N LEU A 119 4.69 10.06 -14.91
CA LEU A 119 5.08 11.43 -15.26
C LEU A 119 5.63 11.55 -16.69
N GLY A 120 5.69 10.44 -17.44
CA GLY A 120 6.32 10.37 -18.76
C GLY A 120 7.85 10.33 -18.71
N LEU A 121 8.41 10.09 -17.52
CA LEU A 121 9.85 9.88 -17.34
C LEU A 121 10.19 8.43 -17.68
N THR A 122 11.29 8.23 -18.39
CA THR A 122 11.74 6.91 -18.86
C THR A 122 13.24 6.76 -18.68
N ARG A 123 13.76 5.56 -18.83
CA ARG A 123 15.20 5.29 -18.87
C ARG A 123 15.93 6.23 -19.83
N ASP A 124 15.36 6.46 -21.03
CA ASP A 124 16.02 7.18 -22.12
C ASP A 124 16.03 8.70 -21.93
N ASN A 125 15.08 9.24 -21.17
CA ASN A 125 14.96 10.68 -20.96
C ASN A 125 15.30 11.13 -19.53
N ALA A 126 15.67 10.22 -18.64
CA ALA A 126 15.88 10.48 -17.22
C ALA A 126 16.91 11.60 -16.95
N GLU A 127 18.06 11.57 -17.63
CA GLU A 127 19.14 12.55 -17.43
C GLU A 127 18.77 13.94 -17.94
N GLU A 128 18.10 14.02 -19.08
CA GLU A 128 17.63 15.29 -19.66
C GLU A 128 16.53 15.91 -18.80
N ARG A 129 15.64 15.07 -18.24
CA ARG A 129 14.41 15.50 -17.60
C ARG A 129 14.52 15.71 -16.10
N VAL A 130 15.50 15.10 -15.46
CA VAL A 130 15.72 15.18 -14.01
C VAL A 130 17.16 15.59 -13.76
N HIS A 131 17.41 16.80 -13.28
CA HIS A 131 18.77 17.29 -13.07
C HIS A 131 18.85 18.27 -11.88
N ALA A 132 20.04 18.37 -11.31
CA ALA A 132 20.37 19.31 -10.26
C ALA A 132 20.86 20.65 -10.84
N ILE A 133 20.53 21.74 -10.15
CA ILE A 133 21.08 23.07 -10.40
C ILE A 133 21.71 23.57 -9.10
N GLY A 134 23.04 23.60 -9.04
CA GLY A 134 23.76 23.84 -7.79
C GLY A 134 23.58 22.68 -6.83
N GLU A 135 23.73 22.94 -5.53
CA GLU A 135 23.68 21.93 -4.49
C GLU A 135 22.26 21.71 -3.92
N ASP A 136 21.39 22.68 -4.07
CA ASP A 136 20.10 22.75 -3.38
C ASP A 136 18.86 22.66 -4.28
N ARG A 137 18.98 22.73 -5.60
CA ARG A 137 17.82 22.73 -6.50
C ARG A 137 17.75 21.50 -7.39
N LEU A 138 16.64 20.79 -7.29
CA LEU A 138 16.26 19.71 -8.21
C LEU A 138 15.21 20.24 -9.20
N VAL A 139 15.42 19.97 -10.48
CA VAL A 139 14.47 20.28 -11.56
C VAL A 139 14.00 18.99 -12.20
N ILE A 140 12.68 18.84 -12.34
CA ILE A 140 12.02 17.74 -13.03
C ILE A 140 11.19 18.34 -14.17
N ARG A 141 11.32 17.81 -15.38
CA ARG A 141 10.58 18.27 -16.55
C ARG A 141 9.81 17.13 -17.19
N THR A 142 8.48 17.20 -17.16
CA THR A 142 7.61 16.22 -17.80
C THR A 142 7.52 16.47 -19.31
N PRO A 143 7.37 15.44 -20.16
CA PRO A 143 7.24 15.62 -21.61
C PRO A 143 5.88 16.19 -22.01
N GLN A 144 4.88 16.08 -21.16
CA GLN A 144 3.51 16.58 -21.37
C GLN A 144 3.00 17.21 -20.08
N PRO A 145 2.00 18.11 -20.13
CA PRO A 145 1.38 18.67 -18.95
C PRO A 145 0.81 17.56 -18.04
N VAL A 146 1.10 17.66 -16.76
CA VAL A 146 0.60 16.77 -15.71
C VAL A 146 0.10 17.62 -14.54
N ALA A 147 -0.97 17.22 -13.89
CA ALA A 147 -1.44 17.92 -12.70
C ALA A 147 -0.33 17.99 -11.63
N PRO A 148 -0.01 19.17 -11.07
CA PRO A 148 1.06 19.32 -10.07
C PRO A 148 0.90 18.37 -8.88
N GLY A 149 -0.35 18.16 -8.42
CA GLY A 149 -0.64 17.23 -7.32
C GLY A 149 -0.20 15.80 -7.62
N LEU A 150 -0.37 15.32 -8.86
CA LEU A 150 0.10 14.00 -9.27
C LEU A 150 1.64 13.91 -9.26
N VAL A 151 2.33 14.93 -9.77
CA VAL A 151 3.81 14.94 -9.76
C VAL A 151 4.34 14.87 -8.34
N PHE A 152 3.83 15.72 -7.46
CA PHE A 152 4.30 15.78 -6.08
C PHE A 152 3.89 14.53 -5.28
N ALA A 153 2.74 13.94 -5.55
CA ALA A 153 2.33 12.66 -4.95
C ALA A 153 3.29 11.52 -5.35
N CYS A 154 3.69 11.41 -6.61
CA CYS A 154 4.68 10.42 -7.06
C CYS A 154 6.01 10.57 -6.31
N LEU A 155 6.43 11.81 -6.00
CA LEU A 155 7.68 12.08 -5.26
C LEU A 155 7.58 11.76 -3.76
N THR A 156 6.42 11.40 -3.25
CA THR A 156 6.26 10.89 -1.89
C THR A 156 6.38 9.37 -1.79
N SER A 157 6.46 8.67 -2.91
CA SER A 157 6.54 7.20 -2.96
C SER A 157 7.93 6.69 -2.61
N THR A 158 8.01 5.43 -2.20
CA THR A 158 9.26 4.78 -1.76
C THR A 158 10.36 4.84 -2.82
N VAL A 159 10.00 4.70 -4.10
CA VAL A 159 10.94 4.79 -5.24
C VAL A 159 11.61 6.15 -5.39
N ALA A 160 11.03 7.21 -4.81
CA ALA A 160 11.59 8.56 -4.80
C ALA A 160 12.42 8.86 -3.53
N SER A 161 12.78 7.85 -2.76
CA SER A 161 13.74 7.99 -1.65
C SER A 161 15.11 8.39 -2.17
N VAL A 162 15.79 9.28 -1.42
CA VAL A 162 17.11 9.77 -1.83
C VAL A 162 18.19 8.85 -1.29
N VAL A 163 19.00 8.34 -2.19
CA VAL A 163 20.13 7.44 -1.95
C VAL A 163 21.42 8.22 -2.03
N GLU A 164 22.37 7.97 -1.15
CA GLU A 164 23.72 8.51 -1.23
C GLU A 164 24.42 8.02 -2.50
N ARG A 165 24.64 8.95 -3.44
CA ARG A 165 25.22 8.65 -4.74
C ARG A 165 26.63 8.08 -4.65
N SER A 166 27.48 8.67 -3.82
CA SER A 166 28.87 8.25 -3.64
C SER A 166 28.97 6.82 -3.14
N LEU A 167 28.16 6.46 -2.15
CA LEU A 167 28.14 5.14 -1.56
C LEU A 167 27.55 4.08 -2.52
N ALA A 168 26.46 4.42 -3.21
CA ALA A 168 25.86 3.52 -4.21
C ALA A 168 26.85 3.20 -5.35
N LEU A 169 27.53 4.22 -5.89
CA LEU A 169 28.51 4.04 -6.98
C LEU A 169 29.81 3.37 -6.51
N ALA A 170 30.20 3.50 -5.24
CA ALA A 170 31.34 2.77 -4.69
C ALA A 170 31.10 1.24 -4.65
N HIS A 171 29.85 0.82 -4.66
CA HIS A 171 29.41 -0.57 -4.66
C HIS A 171 28.70 -0.98 -5.96
N GLU A 172 28.93 -0.24 -7.04
CA GLU A 172 28.38 -0.58 -8.36
C GLU A 172 29.08 -1.81 -8.93
N GLU A 173 28.31 -2.77 -9.42
CA GLU A 173 28.79 -3.95 -10.13
C GLU A 173 28.10 -4.04 -11.50
N GLU A 174 28.91 -4.18 -12.56
CA GLU A 174 28.43 -4.39 -13.96
C GLU A 174 27.38 -3.36 -14.47
N GLY A 175 27.40 -2.13 -13.98
CA GLY A 175 26.47 -1.08 -14.38
C GLY A 175 25.10 -1.12 -13.67
N ASP A 176 25.02 -1.82 -12.54
CA ASP A 176 23.79 -1.97 -11.76
C ASP A 176 23.48 -0.74 -10.87
N LEU A 177 24.32 0.28 -10.90
CA LEU A 177 24.18 1.50 -10.09
C LEU A 177 24.07 1.20 -8.59
N GLY A 178 24.74 0.14 -8.10
CA GLY A 178 24.74 -0.33 -6.71
C GLY A 178 23.45 -1.06 -6.28
N ASN A 179 22.62 -1.55 -7.21
CA ASN A 179 21.36 -2.23 -6.88
C ASN A 179 21.58 -3.51 -6.06
N PHE A 180 22.54 -4.34 -6.48
CA PHE A 180 22.82 -5.60 -5.78
C PHE A 180 23.24 -5.37 -4.32
N TRP A 181 24.10 -4.37 -4.08
CA TRP A 181 24.52 -4.03 -2.73
C TRP A 181 23.39 -3.43 -1.90
N LEU A 182 22.65 -2.45 -2.45
CA LEU A 182 21.55 -1.77 -1.77
C LEU A 182 20.36 -2.70 -1.47
N ALA A 183 20.23 -3.81 -2.18
CA ALA A 183 19.22 -4.82 -1.88
C ALA A 183 19.31 -5.35 -0.43
N ALA A 184 20.51 -5.30 0.19
CA ALA A 184 20.75 -5.78 1.55
C ALA A 184 21.42 -4.73 2.48
N HIS A 185 21.65 -3.51 2.00
CA HIS A 185 22.33 -2.45 2.75
C HIS A 185 21.55 -1.13 2.66
N GLY A 186 21.84 -0.21 3.59
CA GLY A 186 21.22 1.12 3.61
C GLY A 186 22.22 2.21 3.22
N ALA A 187 21.77 3.19 2.42
CA ALA A 187 22.50 4.40 2.04
C ALA A 187 21.57 5.63 2.11
N GLY A 188 20.80 5.74 3.19
CA GLY A 188 19.80 6.78 3.38
C GLY A 188 20.17 7.81 4.43
N SER A 189 19.34 8.86 4.51
CA SER A 189 19.42 9.98 5.45
C SER A 189 18.40 9.90 6.59
N GLY A 190 17.66 8.79 6.67
CA GLY A 190 16.51 8.63 7.56
C GLY A 190 16.86 8.54 9.05
N PRO A 191 15.83 8.41 9.91
CA PRO A 191 15.97 8.34 11.36
C PRO A 191 16.71 7.09 11.85
N TYR A 192 16.86 6.07 11.01
CA TYR A 192 17.58 4.83 11.37
C TYR A 192 18.59 4.42 10.31
N ARG A 193 19.56 3.62 10.76
CA ARG A 193 20.56 2.90 9.96
C ARG A 193 20.27 1.41 10.02
N LEU A 194 20.45 0.68 8.92
CA LEU A 194 20.33 -0.76 8.90
C LEU A 194 21.53 -1.39 9.62
N ALA A 195 21.32 -1.97 10.79
CA ALA A 195 22.37 -2.68 11.51
C ALA A 195 22.53 -4.12 11.05
N ALA A 196 21.44 -4.81 10.72
CA ALA A 196 21.44 -6.16 10.18
C ALA A 196 20.10 -6.51 9.54
N TRP A 197 20.13 -7.33 8.48
CA TRP A 197 18.97 -8.01 7.94
C TRP A 197 19.29 -9.48 7.70
N HIS A 198 18.50 -10.35 8.30
CA HIS A 198 18.50 -11.79 8.10
C HIS A 198 17.17 -12.19 7.49
N PRO A 199 17.11 -12.53 6.19
CA PRO A 199 15.87 -12.86 5.51
C PRO A 199 15.02 -13.90 6.25
N ALA A 200 13.71 -13.65 6.34
CA ALA A 200 12.74 -14.49 7.06
C ALA A 200 13.11 -14.81 8.53
N GLU A 201 13.99 -14.01 9.16
CA GLU A 201 14.36 -14.15 10.57
C GLU A 201 14.13 -12.84 11.33
N ARG A 202 14.82 -11.77 10.94
CA ARG A 202 14.71 -10.45 11.57
C ARG A 202 15.42 -9.37 10.75
N TYR A 203 15.06 -8.13 11.04
CA TYR A 203 15.91 -6.97 10.78
C TYR A 203 16.13 -6.16 12.05
N THR A 204 17.24 -5.43 12.09
CA THR A 204 17.64 -4.59 13.20
C THR A 204 17.99 -3.21 12.68
N LEU A 205 17.40 -2.19 13.26
CA LEU A 205 17.63 -0.78 12.94
C LEU A 205 18.24 -0.09 14.14
N ASP A 206 19.35 0.62 13.95
CA ASP A 206 19.97 1.48 14.95
C ASP A 206 19.58 2.93 14.69
N ALA A 207 19.25 3.68 15.74
CA ALA A 207 18.91 5.08 15.64
C ALA A 207 20.04 5.90 15.01
N ASN A 208 19.69 6.85 14.17
CA ASN A 208 20.56 7.92 13.69
C ASN A 208 20.46 9.11 14.66
N PRO A 209 21.44 9.32 15.55
CA PRO A 209 21.35 10.38 16.56
C PRO A 209 21.43 11.78 15.96
N ASP A 210 22.00 11.90 14.75
CA ASP A 210 22.22 13.14 14.04
C ASP A 210 21.13 13.40 12.98
N TYR A 211 19.99 12.69 13.07
CA TYR A 211 18.89 12.84 12.13
C TYR A 211 18.35 14.27 12.15
N TRP A 212 18.27 14.90 11.01
CA TRP A 212 17.80 16.29 10.85
C TRP A 212 16.36 16.53 11.39
N GLY A 213 15.51 15.50 11.39
CA GLY A 213 14.15 15.54 11.92
C GLY A 213 14.06 15.32 13.43
N GLY A 214 15.19 15.22 14.12
CA GLY A 214 15.31 14.93 15.55
C GLY A 214 15.66 13.46 15.80
N ALA A 215 16.51 13.22 16.80
CA ALA A 215 16.94 11.88 17.17
C ALA A 215 15.75 11.00 17.58
N PRO A 216 15.70 9.71 17.17
CA PRO A 216 14.71 8.76 17.66
C PRO A 216 14.71 8.62 19.18
N ALA A 217 13.52 8.41 19.77
CA ALA A 217 13.36 8.23 21.21
C ALA A 217 13.94 6.90 21.72
N ASN A 218 14.07 5.90 20.84
CA ASN A 218 14.68 4.61 21.13
C ASN A 218 16.00 4.46 20.36
N ARG A 219 16.94 3.68 20.94
CA ARG A 219 18.25 3.44 20.33
C ARG A 219 18.22 2.38 19.24
N ARG A 220 17.33 1.41 19.37
CA ARG A 220 17.28 0.24 18.49
C ARG A 220 15.86 -0.30 18.32
N VAL A 221 15.54 -0.71 17.11
CA VAL A 221 14.32 -1.47 16.80
C VAL A 221 14.72 -2.82 16.20
N ILE A 222 14.17 -3.90 16.74
CA ILE A 222 14.33 -5.27 16.24
C ILE A 222 12.96 -5.77 15.83
N VAL A 223 12.76 -6.10 14.54
CA VAL A 223 11.55 -6.74 14.07
C VAL A 223 11.86 -8.20 13.77
N ARG A 224 11.20 -9.10 14.49
CA ARG A 224 11.36 -10.55 14.40
C ARG A 224 10.29 -11.12 13.48
N HIS A 225 10.69 -12.02 12.59
CA HIS A 225 9.74 -12.79 11.81
C HIS A 225 9.00 -13.76 12.71
N ILE A 226 7.71 -13.50 12.92
CA ILE A 226 6.80 -14.37 13.66
C ILE A 226 5.48 -14.38 12.89
N LYS A 227 5.24 -15.43 12.13
CA LYS A 227 4.09 -15.54 11.25
C LYS A 227 2.78 -15.83 11.98
N GLU A 228 2.86 -16.66 13.04
CA GLU A 228 1.68 -17.18 13.72
C GLU A 228 1.15 -16.18 14.75
N ALA A 229 -0.08 -15.70 14.60
CA ALA A 229 -0.75 -14.75 15.50
C ALA A 229 -0.74 -15.23 16.96
N ALA A 230 -1.05 -16.52 17.21
CA ALA A 230 -1.02 -17.10 18.54
C ALA A 230 0.36 -17.05 19.19
N THR A 231 1.43 -17.23 18.41
CA THR A 231 2.82 -17.13 18.88
C THR A 231 3.16 -15.67 19.21
N GLN A 232 2.79 -14.71 18.36
CA GLN A 232 2.98 -13.28 18.65
C GLN A 232 2.28 -12.89 19.96
N ARG A 233 1.02 -13.28 20.14
CA ARG A 233 0.28 -13.01 21.37
C ARG A 233 0.98 -13.62 22.60
N LEU A 234 1.41 -14.88 22.53
CA LEU A 234 2.08 -15.55 23.64
C LEU A 234 3.40 -14.84 24.01
N MET A 235 4.18 -14.42 23.02
CA MET A 235 5.44 -13.68 23.24
C MET A 235 5.18 -12.30 23.84
N LEU A 236 4.12 -11.61 23.40
CA LEU A 236 3.71 -10.34 24.00
C LEU A 236 3.30 -10.53 25.48
N LEU A 237 2.52 -11.58 25.80
CA LEU A 237 2.12 -11.90 27.16
C LEU A 237 3.30 -12.20 28.09
N ARG A 238 4.42 -12.71 27.55
CA ARG A 238 5.66 -13.02 28.28
C ARG A 238 6.64 -11.85 28.36
N GLY A 239 6.43 -10.80 27.56
CA GLY A 239 7.38 -9.69 27.42
C GLY A 239 8.60 -10.01 26.53
N ASP A 240 8.51 -11.05 25.71
CA ASP A 240 9.56 -11.41 24.73
C ASP A 240 9.55 -10.48 23.51
N ILE A 241 8.43 -9.79 23.27
CA ILE A 241 8.23 -8.71 22.31
C ILE A 241 7.41 -7.58 22.94
N ASP A 242 7.60 -6.36 22.45
CA ASP A 242 6.89 -5.15 22.88
C ASP A 242 5.63 -4.90 22.06
N TYR A 243 5.67 -5.25 20.77
CA TYR A 243 4.57 -5.11 19.81
C TYR A 243 4.29 -6.42 19.09
N ALA A 244 3.01 -6.80 18.99
CA ALA A 244 2.48 -7.85 18.13
C ALA A 244 1.64 -7.19 17.02
N ARG A 245 1.98 -7.42 15.75
CA ARG A 245 1.47 -6.66 14.61
C ARG A 245 0.48 -7.42 13.71
N ASP A 246 0.52 -8.75 13.71
CA ASP A 246 -0.29 -9.59 12.82
C ASP A 246 -1.26 -10.47 13.61
N LEU A 247 -1.96 -9.87 14.58
CA LEU A 247 -2.99 -10.56 15.36
C LEU A 247 -4.32 -10.56 14.59
N ASP A 248 -5.03 -11.70 14.64
CA ASP A 248 -6.40 -11.81 14.17
C ASP A 248 -7.42 -11.19 15.16
N ALA A 249 -8.70 -11.14 14.75
CA ALA A 249 -9.75 -10.51 15.54
C ALA A 249 -9.90 -11.14 16.93
N ASP A 250 -9.79 -12.46 17.04
CA ASP A 250 -9.94 -13.20 18.31
C ASP A 250 -8.76 -12.94 19.25
N GLN A 251 -7.54 -12.89 18.69
CA GLN A 251 -6.35 -12.56 19.47
C GLN A 251 -6.39 -11.12 20.00
N LEU A 252 -6.86 -10.18 19.18
CA LEU A 252 -7.05 -8.78 19.56
C LEU A 252 -8.14 -8.63 20.63
N ALA A 253 -9.28 -9.33 20.47
CA ALA A 253 -10.36 -9.33 21.47
C ALA A 253 -9.88 -9.87 22.83
N ALA A 254 -9.04 -10.91 22.82
CA ALA A 254 -8.48 -11.49 24.04
C ALA A 254 -7.52 -10.54 24.80
N LEU A 255 -6.94 -9.53 24.14
CA LEU A 255 -6.07 -8.53 24.76
C LEU A 255 -6.82 -7.23 25.13
N SER A 256 -7.97 -6.97 24.50
CA SER A 256 -8.71 -5.69 24.58
C SER A 256 -9.34 -5.42 25.96
N GLY A 257 -9.14 -6.09 26.97
CA GLY A 257 -9.66 -5.81 28.34
C GLY A 257 -8.58 -5.91 29.39
N ASP A 258 -7.37 -6.30 28.99
CA ASP A 258 -6.24 -6.49 29.89
C ASP A 258 -5.46 -5.18 30.01
N PRO A 259 -5.41 -4.56 31.22
CA PRO A 259 -4.73 -3.26 31.41
C PRO A 259 -3.21 -3.29 31.17
N ARG A 260 -2.62 -4.47 31.03
CA ARG A 260 -1.20 -4.64 30.69
C ARG A 260 -0.91 -4.33 29.22
N PHE A 261 -1.95 -4.25 28.37
CA PHE A 261 -1.80 -4.08 26.94
C PHE A 261 -2.65 -2.92 26.40
N ARG A 262 -2.24 -2.39 25.29
CA ARG A 262 -2.95 -1.36 24.50
C ARG A 262 -3.00 -1.78 23.04
N LEU A 263 -3.93 -1.19 22.30
CA LEU A 263 -4.13 -1.44 20.87
C LEU A 263 -4.03 -0.12 20.11
N ASP A 264 -2.95 0.06 19.36
CA ASP A 264 -2.83 1.13 18.38
C ASP A 264 -3.52 0.74 17.07
N ARG A 265 -4.11 1.71 16.38
CA ARG A 265 -4.84 1.49 15.13
C ARG A 265 -4.48 2.54 14.10
N GLY A 266 -4.28 2.09 12.86
CA GLY A 266 -4.09 2.98 11.72
C GLY A 266 -4.81 2.45 10.48
N VAL A 267 -5.70 3.28 9.91
CA VAL A 267 -6.36 2.94 8.64
C VAL A 267 -5.31 2.95 7.54
N GLN A 268 -5.25 1.85 6.79
CA GLN A 268 -4.31 1.67 5.68
C GLN A 268 -4.97 2.03 4.35
N THR A 269 -4.20 2.05 3.28
CA THR A 269 -4.72 2.33 1.93
C THR A 269 -5.15 1.08 1.16
N LEU A 270 -5.24 -0.05 1.84
CA LEU A 270 -5.54 -1.34 1.23
C LEU A 270 -7.05 -1.60 1.24
N ILE A 271 -7.64 -1.78 0.07
CA ILE A 271 -9.08 -1.98 -0.12
C ILE A 271 -9.37 -3.43 -0.46
N THR A 272 -10.30 -4.05 0.27
CA THR A 272 -10.81 -5.40 0.00
C THR A 272 -11.98 -5.34 -0.98
N TYR A 273 -11.94 -6.15 -2.04
CA TYR A 273 -12.96 -6.12 -3.09
C TYR A 273 -13.23 -7.49 -3.73
N LEU A 274 -14.42 -7.62 -4.34
CA LEU A 274 -14.71 -8.68 -5.30
C LEU A 274 -14.53 -8.13 -6.71
N ALA A 275 -13.88 -8.91 -7.55
CA ALA A 275 -13.73 -8.67 -8.97
C ALA A 275 -14.58 -9.69 -9.75
N LEU A 276 -15.52 -9.21 -10.56
CA LEU A 276 -16.47 -10.05 -11.29
C LEU A 276 -16.07 -10.08 -12.78
N ASN A 277 -15.55 -11.22 -13.24
CA ASN A 277 -15.01 -11.33 -14.59
C ASN A 277 -16.11 -11.27 -15.66
N GLN A 278 -16.03 -10.31 -16.55
CA GLN A 278 -17.03 -10.06 -17.59
C GLN A 278 -16.96 -11.09 -18.76
N ARG A 279 -15.99 -12.00 -18.75
CA ARG A 279 -15.99 -13.19 -19.65
C ARG A 279 -17.05 -14.21 -19.23
N ASN A 280 -17.40 -14.25 -17.94
CA ASN A 280 -18.47 -15.13 -17.46
C ASN A 280 -19.84 -14.60 -17.97
N PRO A 281 -20.67 -15.45 -18.61
CA PRO A 281 -21.93 -15.03 -19.25
C PRO A 281 -22.98 -14.52 -18.25
N TYR A 282 -22.90 -14.93 -16.99
CA TYR A 282 -23.79 -14.42 -15.94
C TYR A 282 -23.27 -13.09 -15.39
N LEU A 283 -21.99 -13.01 -15.02
CA LEU A 283 -21.39 -11.87 -14.34
C LEU A 283 -21.26 -10.61 -15.22
N ARG A 284 -21.34 -10.75 -16.56
CA ARG A 284 -21.38 -9.60 -17.47
C ARG A 284 -22.73 -8.85 -17.52
N ARG A 285 -23.74 -9.38 -16.86
CA ARG A 285 -25.09 -8.79 -16.84
C ARG A 285 -25.20 -7.78 -15.71
N PRO A 286 -25.59 -6.51 -15.99
CA PRO A 286 -25.67 -5.46 -14.95
C PRO A 286 -26.58 -5.85 -13.77
N GLU A 287 -27.71 -6.52 -14.04
CA GLU A 287 -28.67 -6.95 -13.01
C GLU A 287 -28.03 -7.99 -12.07
N VAL A 288 -27.16 -8.86 -12.58
CA VAL A 288 -26.43 -9.84 -11.77
C VAL A 288 -25.37 -9.15 -10.92
N VAL A 289 -24.63 -8.18 -11.48
CA VAL A 289 -23.66 -7.37 -10.72
C VAL A 289 -24.35 -6.64 -9.57
N GLU A 290 -25.53 -6.03 -9.82
CA GLU A 290 -26.29 -5.34 -8.79
C GLU A 290 -26.87 -6.30 -7.74
N ALA A 291 -27.32 -7.49 -8.15
CA ALA A 291 -27.77 -8.55 -7.24
C ALA A 291 -26.63 -8.99 -6.33
N ILE A 292 -25.42 -9.21 -6.86
CA ILE A 292 -24.24 -9.59 -6.08
C ILE A 292 -23.88 -8.49 -5.07
N LYS A 293 -23.91 -7.20 -5.46
CA LYS A 293 -23.68 -6.08 -4.55
C LYS A 293 -24.70 -6.05 -3.40
N SER A 294 -25.95 -6.49 -3.65
CA SER A 294 -27.00 -6.60 -2.64
C SER A 294 -26.93 -7.88 -1.80
N LEU A 295 -26.12 -8.88 -2.18
CA LEU A 295 -25.93 -10.13 -1.43
C LEU A 295 -24.74 -10.10 -0.47
N VAL A 296 -23.90 -9.09 -0.52
CA VAL A 296 -22.80 -8.95 0.42
C VAL A 296 -23.33 -8.45 1.76
N ASP A 297 -23.19 -9.24 2.82
CA ASP A 297 -23.47 -8.80 4.19
C ASP A 297 -22.29 -8.03 4.78
N TYR A 298 -22.10 -6.80 4.30
CA TYR A 298 -21.00 -5.93 4.68
C TYR A 298 -20.89 -5.76 6.21
N ALA A 299 -22.02 -5.48 6.88
CA ALA A 299 -22.05 -5.22 8.31
C ALA A 299 -21.91 -6.51 9.14
N GLY A 300 -22.48 -7.62 8.68
CA GLY A 300 -22.41 -8.92 9.33
C GLY A 300 -20.98 -9.46 9.34
N MET A 301 -20.31 -9.45 8.19
CA MET A 301 -18.91 -9.88 8.08
C MET A 301 -17.97 -8.97 8.88
N ALA A 302 -18.19 -7.65 8.87
CA ALA A 302 -17.39 -6.72 9.68
C ALA A 302 -17.47 -7.07 11.18
N ARG A 303 -18.68 -7.37 11.69
CA ARG A 303 -18.86 -7.71 13.12
C ARG A 303 -18.37 -9.10 13.48
N ALA A 304 -18.66 -10.10 12.63
CA ALA A 304 -18.47 -11.50 13.00
C ALA A 304 -17.08 -12.06 12.66
N ILE A 305 -16.39 -11.49 11.64
CA ILE A 305 -15.13 -12.04 11.11
C ILE A 305 -13.98 -11.05 11.29
N LEU A 306 -14.21 -9.78 10.94
CA LEU A 306 -13.12 -8.83 10.72
C LEU A 306 -12.75 -8.01 11.98
N GLY A 307 -13.72 -7.83 12.90
CA GLY A 307 -13.51 -7.08 14.14
C GLY A 307 -12.92 -5.69 13.88
N PRO A 308 -11.86 -5.31 14.61
CA PRO A 308 -11.25 -3.99 14.49
C PRO A 308 -10.33 -3.82 13.27
N THR A 309 -10.10 -4.88 12.47
CA THR A 309 -9.09 -4.89 11.39
C THR A 309 -9.60 -4.38 10.05
N ARG A 310 -10.88 -4.02 9.96
CA ARG A 310 -11.51 -3.47 8.75
C ARG A 310 -12.56 -2.43 9.10
N ILE A 311 -12.69 -1.44 8.23
CA ILE A 311 -13.82 -0.49 8.21
C ILE A 311 -14.58 -0.61 6.89
N LEU A 312 -15.88 -0.34 6.93
CA LEU A 312 -16.72 -0.34 5.73
C LEU A 312 -16.23 0.74 4.77
N HIS A 313 -16.04 0.36 3.50
CA HIS A 313 -15.65 1.28 2.44
C HIS A 313 -16.07 0.71 1.09
N GLN A 314 -16.89 1.45 0.34
CA GLN A 314 -17.50 0.95 -0.91
C GLN A 314 -17.04 1.71 -2.15
N ALA A 315 -15.88 2.36 -2.10
CA ALA A 315 -15.28 3.07 -3.22
C ALA A 315 -13.87 2.55 -3.54
N PHE A 316 -13.37 2.84 -4.73
CA PHE A 316 -12.01 2.42 -5.09
C PHE A 316 -10.91 3.33 -4.52
N GLU A 317 -11.25 4.55 -4.07
CA GLU A 317 -10.28 5.48 -3.51
C GLU A 317 -10.24 5.38 -2.00
N PRO A 318 -9.07 5.14 -1.37
CA PRO A 318 -8.96 5.08 0.07
C PRO A 318 -9.36 6.39 0.74
N GLN A 319 -9.91 6.31 1.94
CA GLN A 319 -10.22 7.47 2.76
C GLN A 319 -8.98 8.36 2.96
N GLY A 320 -9.18 9.68 2.97
CA GLY A 320 -8.13 10.68 3.16
C GLY A 320 -7.35 11.03 1.90
N PHE A 321 -7.61 10.39 0.76
CA PHE A 321 -7.07 10.80 -0.54
C PHE A 321 -7.89 11.95 -1.13
N LEU A 322 -7.27 12.69 -2.05
CA LEU A 322 -7.97 13.77 -2.76
C LEU A 322 -9.20 13.23 -3.49
N GLY A 323 -10.37 13.76 -3.17
CA GLY A 323 -11.61 13.35 -3.82
C GLY A 323 -12.15 11.99 -3.36
N ALA A 324 -11.64 11.39 -2.30
CA ALA A 324 -12.27 10.21 -1.69
C ALA A 324 -13.71 10.47 -1.27
N ILE A 325 -14.56 9.44 -1.32
CA ILE A 325 -15.97 9.50 -0.91
C ILE A 325 -16.23 8.46 0.19
N ASP A 326 -17.18 8.80 1.07
CA ASP A 326 -17.63 7.92 2.17
C ASP A 326 -19.01 7.31 1.86
N ASP A 327 -19.45 7.36 0.61
CA ASP A 327 -20.76 6.87 0.19
C ASP A 327 -20.84 5.35 0.33
N LEU A 328 -21.85 4.84 1.03
CA LEU A 328 -22.13 3.42 1.25
C LEU A 328 -23.47 3.04 0.60
N PRO A 329 -23.56 2.99 -0.75
CA PRO A 329 -24.82 2.80 -1.46
C PRO A 329 -25.39 1.38 -1.37
N PHE A 330 -24.57 0.40 -1.00
CA PHE A 330 -25.00 -1.00 -0.98
C PHE A 330 -25.18 -1.52 0.44
N ARG A 331 -26.22 -2.33 0.61
CA ARG A 331 -26.55 -3.04 1.86
C ARG A 331 -27.00 -4.45 1.54
N TYR A 332 -26.94 -5.32 2.53
CA TYR A 332 -27.45 -6.68 2.42
C TYR A 332 -28.97 -6.67 2.25
N ASP A 333 -29.43 -7.11 1.09
CA ASP A 333 -30.86 -7.20 0.72
C ASP A 333 -31.10 -8.41 -0.21
N PRO A 334 -31.23 -9.63 0.34
CA PRO A 334 -31.47 -10.82 -0.47
C PRO A 334 -32.81 -10.79 -1.22
N ALA A 335 -33.78 -10.03 -0.74
CA ALA A 335 -35.06 -9.91 -1.44
C ALA A 335 -34.91 -9.11 -2.75
N ARG A 336 -34.21 -7.99 -2.70
CA ARG A 336 -33.81 -7.21 -3.87
C ARG A 336 -32.99 -8.06 -4.85
N ALA A 337 -32.01 -8.81 -4.36
CA ALA A 337 -31.18 -9.66 -5.20
C ALA A 337 -32.01 -10.71 -5.94
N ARG A 338 -32.93 -11.41 -5.27
CA ARG A 338 -33.85 -12.36 -5.91
C ARG A 338 -34.72 -11.70 -6.98
N ALA A 339 -35.25 -10.52 -6.70
CA ALA A 339 -36.05 -9.78 -7.67
C ALA A 339 -35.26 -9.41 -8.95
N LEU A 340 -34.01 -8.94 -8.78
CA LEU A 340 -33.12 -8.64 -9.89
C LEU A 340 -32.77 -9.88 -10.71
N LEU A 341 -32.46 -11.01 -10.07
CA LEU A 341 -32.15 -12.27 -10.75
C LEU A 341 -33.38 -12.83 -11.47
N ALA A 342 -34.57 -12.76 -10.88
CA ALA A 342 -35.81 -13.18 -11.53
C ALA A 342 -36.12 -12.32 -12.76
N ALA A 343 -35.98 -11.00 -12.67
CA ALA A 343 -36.15 -10.07 -13.80
C ALA A 343 -35.14 -10.35 -14.93
N ALA A 344 -33.96 -10.82 -14.55
CA ALA A 344 -32.91 -11.26 -15.47
C ALA A 344 -33.15 -12.67 -16.06
N GLY A 345 -34.25 -13.37 -15.71
CA GLY A 345 -34.50 -14.75 -16.13
C GLY A 345 -33.60 -15.80 -15.47
N LEU A 346 -33.05 -15.47 -14.30
CA LEU A 346 -32.15 -16.31 -13.51
C LEU A 346 -32.74 -16.67 -12.15
N GLY A 347 -34.05 -16.73 -12.02
CA GLY A 347 -34.75 -17.06 -10.77
C GLY A 347 -34.40 -18.43 -10.18
N GLU A 348 -34.01 -19.41 -11.02
CA GLU A 348 -33.49 -20.72 -10.59
C GLU A 348 -32.04 -20.71 -10.11
N GLY A 349 -31.39 -19.54 -10.16
CA GLY A 349 -29.98 -19.37 -9.82
C GLY A 349 -29.03 -19.89 -10.89
N PHE A 350 -27.73 -19.86 -10.56
CA PHE A 350 -26.64 -20.31 -11.43
C PHE A 350 -25.40 -20.66 -10.61
N ASP A 351 -24.44 -21.34 -11.27
CA ASP A 351 -23.18 -21.75 -10.66
C ASP A 351 -22.08 -20.76 -11.03
N VAL A 352 -21.27 -20.37 -10.03
CA VAL A 352 -20.03 -19.58 -10.20
C VAL A 352 -18.97 -20.01 -9.19
N THR A 353 -17.73 -19.70 -9.50
CA THR A 353 -16.59 -19.94 -8.60
C THR A 353 -16.06 -18.65 -7.99
N ILE A 354 -15.45 -18.73 -6.81
CA ILE A 354 -14.68 -17.65 -6.21
C ILE A 354 -13.27 -18.13 -5.88
N ASP A 355 -12.28 -17.45 -6.45
CA ASP A 355 -10.88 -17.67 -6.14
C ASP A 355 -10.50 -16.84 -4.91
N VAL A 356 -9.96 -17.49 -3.88
CA VAL A 356 -9.72 -16.90 -2.57
C VAL A 356 -8.44 -17.43 -1.94
N ARG A 357 -7.72 -16.59 -1.20
CA ARG A 357 -6.57 -17.05 -0.40
C ARG A 357 -7.01 -17.98 0.71
N ASN A 358 -6.31 -19.10 0.89
CA ASN A 358 -6.53 -20.06 1.98
C ASN A 358 -5.91 -19.54 3.28
N ALA A 359 -6.36 -18.38 3.75
CA ALA A 359 -5.90 -17.72 4.97
C ALA A 359 -6.99 -16.78 5.50
N TRP A 360 -6.98 -16.56 6.82
CA TRP A 360 -7.79 -15.52 7.44
C TRP A 360 -7.38 -14.13 6.90
N PRO A 361 -8.31 -13.19 6.71
CA PRO A 361 -9.78 -13.33 6.82
C PRO A 361 -10.44 -13.79 5.51
N SER A 362 -9.68 -14.01 4.44
CA SER A 362 -10.20 -14.20 3.08
C SER A 362 -11.10 -15.43 2.97
N LEU A 363 -10.69 -16.56 3.55
CA LEU A 363 -11.46 -17.80 3.48
C LEU A 363 -12.79 -17.69 4.24
N ASP A 364 -12.76 -17.10 5.44
CA ASP A 364 -13.97 -16.92 6.27
C ASP A 364 -14.96 -15.96 5.59
N MET A 365 -14.47 -14.89 4.96
CA MET A 365 -15.29 -14.00 4.13
C MET A 365 -15.92 -14.75 2.96
N ALA A 366 -15.17 -15.61 2.26
CA ALA A 366 -15.69 -16.38 1.13
C ALA A 366 -16.78 -17.37 1.57
N GLN A 367 -16.65 -18.00 2.74
CA GLN A 367 -17.68 -18.87 3.33
C GLN A 367 -18.96 -18.07 3.67
N ALA A 368 -18.81 -16.88 4.25
CA ALA A 368 -19.94 -15.99 4.51
C ALA A 368 -20.63 -15.54 3.22
N LEU A 369 -19.86 -15.21 2.18
CA LEU A 369 -20.39 -14.90 0.85
C LEU A 369 -21.12 -16.10 0.23
N GLN A 370 -20.58 -17.31 0.37
CA GLN A 370 -21.24 -18.53 -0.12
C GLN A 370 -22.63 -18.69 0.51
N ALA A 371 -22.74 -18.52 1.83
CA ALA A 371 -24.02 -18.60 2.53
C ALA A 371 -24.99 -17.49 2.10
N SER A 372 -24.52 -16.26 1.94
CA SER A 372 -25.38 -15.14 1.55
C SER A 372 -25.83 -15.22 0.07
N PHE A 373 -25.00 -15.72 -0.83
CA PHE A 373 -25.33 -15.91 -2.25
C PHE A 373 -26.37 -17.02 -2.44
N ALA A 374 -26.26 -18.09 -1.65
CA ALA A 374 -27.25 -19.18 -1.65
C ALA A 374 -28.66 -18.69 -1.31
N ALA A 375 -28.83 -17.62 -0.52
CA ALA A 375 -30.12 -17.02 -0.21
C ALA A 375 -30.87 -16.47 -1.45
N ALA A 376 -30.16 -16.26 -2.57
CA ALA A 376 -30.76 -15.85 -3.85
C ALA A 376 -30.56 -16.89 -4.97
N GLY A 377 -30.20 -18.13 -4.65
CA GLY A 377 -30.05 -19.23 -5.59
C GLY A 377 -28.70 -19.27 -6.30
N ILE A 378 -27.74 -18.38 -6.00
CA ILE A 378 -26.39 -18.44 -6.59
C ILE A 378 -25.58 -19.51 -5.86
N ARG A 379 -25.12 -20.53 -6.58
CA ARG A 379 -24.30 -21.61 -6.05
C ARG A 379 -22.82 -21.24 -6.21
N LEU A 380 -22.24 -20.68 -5.14
CA LEU A 380 -20.85 -20.21 -5.13
C LEU A 380 -19.91 -21.32 -4.68
N ALA A 381 -19.06 -21.83 -5.59
CA ALA A 381 -18.03 -22.80 -5.26
C ALA A 381 -16.71 -22.10 -4.88
N LEU A 382 -16.17 -22.42 -3.71
CA LEU A 382 -14.92 -21.84 -3.24
C LEU A 382 -13.73 -22.55 -3.86
N ILE A 383 -12.76 -21.79 -4.37
CA ILE A 383 -11.49 -22.27 -4.92
C ILE A 383 -10.35 -21.67 -4.08
N PRO A 384 -10.06 -22.26 -2.89
CA PRO A 384 -8.98 -21.80 -2.03
C PRO A 384 -7.62 -22.17 -2.61
N GLY A 385 -6.65 -21.26 -2.49
CA GLY A 385 -5.28 -21.48 -2.93
C GLY A 385 -4.29 -20.59 -2.16
N ASP A 386 -3.00 -20.84 -2.32
CA ASP A 386 -2.01 -19.91 -1.82
C ASP A 386 -2.05 -18.58 -2.59
N GLY A 387 -1.43 -17.53 -2.02
CA GLY A 387 -1.48 -16.19 -2.61
C GLY A 387 -0.93 -16.11 -4.03
N LYS A 388 0.10 -16.93 -4.36
CA LYS A 388 0.71 -16.96 -5.69
C LYS A 388 -0.22 -17.64 -6.72
N GLN A 389 -0.82 -18.76 -6.35
CA GLN A 389 -1.76 -19.50 -7.21
C GLN A 389 -2.97 -18.63 -7.55
N VAL A 390 -3.63 -18.06 -6.54
CA VAL A 390 -4.81 -17.22 -6.69
C VAL A 390 -4.52 -15.99 -7.54
N LEU A 391 -3.39 -15.31 -7.27
CA LEU A 391 -3.02 -14.10 -8.00
C LEU A 391 -2.60 -14.41 -9.45
N THR A 392 -1.95 -15.54 -9.70
CA THR A 392 -1.59 -15.99 -11.06
C THR A 392 -2.85 -16.24 -11.90
N LYS A 393 -3.85 -16.92 -11.32
CA LYS A 393 -5.14 -17.20 -11.98
C LYS A 393 -5.92 -15.91 -12.26
N TYR A 394 -5.97 -14.97 -11.30
CA TYR A 394 -6.57 -13.65 -11.46
C TYR A 394 -5.90 -12.84 -12.58
N ARG A 395 -4.56 -12.79 -12.59
CA ARG A 395 -3.78 -12.10 -13.63
C ARG A 395 -3.92 -12.72 -15.02
N ALA A 396 -4.20 -14.03 -15.08
CA ALA A 396 -4.48 -14.74 -16.33
C ALA A 396 -5.94 -14.63 -16.80
N ARG A 397 -6.81 -13.91 -16.05
CA ARG A 397 -8.26 -13.74 -16.36
C ARG A 397 -9.05 -15.05 -16.36
N HIS A 398 -8.63 -16.06 -15.56
CA HIS A 398 -9.24 -17.39 -15.50
C HIS A 398 -10.15 -17.59 -14.28
N HIS A 399 -10.49 -16.54 -13.56
CA HIS A 399 -11.45 -16.54 -12.45
C HIS A 399 -12.86 -16.23 -12.95
N ASP A 400 -13.89 -16.63 -12.18
CA ASP A 400 -15.23 -16.05 -12.26
C ASP A 400 -15.31 -14.84 -11.31
N ILE A 401 -15.17 -15.09 -10.00
CA ILE A 401 -15.08 -14.07 -8.98
C ILE A 401 -13.70 -14.20 -8.30
N PHE A 402 -13.06 -13.07 -8.04
CA PHE A 402 -11.83 -13.00 -7.26
C PHE A 402 -12.09 -12.17 -6.01
N LEU A 403 -11.75 -12.70 -4.84
CA LEU A 403 -11.69 -11.94 -3.59
C LEU A 403 -10.24 -11.56 -3.32
N GLY A 404 -9.96 -10.26 -3.31
CA GLY A 404 -8.62 -9.76 -3.11
C GLY A 404 -8.55 -8.38 -2.51
N GLU A 405 -7.33 -7.90 -2.43
CA GLU A 405 -7.00 -6.58 -1.89
C GLU A 405 -6.17 -5.79 -2.90
N TRP A 406 -6.31 -4.47 -2.86
CA TRP A 406 -5.59 -3.53 -3.70
C TRP A 406 -5.20 -2.27 -2.92
N GLY A 407 -3.96 -1.84 -3.06
CA GLY A 407 -3.49 -0.54 -2.58
C GLY A 407 -2.99 0.31 -3.74
N PRO A 408 -3.13 1.63 -3.66
CA PRO A 408 -2.60 2.54 -4.67
C PRO A 408 -1.07 2.54 -4.67
N ASP A 409 -0.46 2.63 -5.86
CA ASP A 409 0.98 2.67 -6.03
C ASP A 409 1.60 4.00 -5.53
N TYR A 410 0.79 5.07 -5.51
CA TYR A 410 1.15 6.40 -4.99
C TYR A 410 -0.10 7.10 -4.44
N PRO A 411 0.03 8.06 -3.49
CA PRO A 411 -1.10 8.67 -2.81
C PRO A 411 -1.79 9.78 -3.64
N ASP A 412 -2.26 9.41 -4.83
CA ASP A 412 -3.04 10.27 -5.71
C ASP A 412 -4.20 9.46 -6.31
N PRO A 413 -5.42 10.04 -6.45
CA PRO A 413 -6.60 9.32 -6.93
C PRO A 413 -6.45 8.76 -8.35
N HIS A 414 -5.48 9.27 -9.12
CA HIS A 414 -5.21 8.72 -10.44
C HIS A 414 -4.74 7.26 -10.39
N SER A 415 -4.01 6.87 -9.34
CA SER A 415 -3.50 5.50 -9.18
C SER A 415 -4.63 4.47 -9.25
N ASN A 416 -5.66 4.64 -8.44
CA ASN A 416 -6.77 3.71 -8.39
C ASN A 416 -7.76 3.90 -9.53
N ALA A 417 -7.99 5.15 -9.98
CA ALA A 417 -8.83 5.39 -11.15
C ALA A 417 -8.25 4.74 -12.42
N GLU A 418 -6.94 4.81 -12.63
CA GLU A 418 -6.27 4.09 -13.72
C GLU A 418 -6.44 2.59 -13.57
N ALA A 419 -6.22 2.05 -12.37
CA ALA A 419 -6.28 0.62 -12.10
C ALA A 419 -7.67 0.02 -12.34
N PHE A 420 -8.72 0.67 -11.87
CA PHE A 420 -10.09 0.13 -11.86
C PHE A 420 -10.97 0.60 -13.02
N ILE A 421 -10.54 1.61 -13.80
CA ILE A 421 -11.35 2.16 -14.90
C ILE A 421 -10.64 2.02 -16.25
N VAL A 422 -9.32 2.26 -16.33
CA VAL A 422 -8.64 2.39 -17.62
C VAL A 422 -8.26 1.04 -18.20
N ASN A 423 -8.92 0.67 -19.30
CA ASN A 423 -8.65 -0.54 -20.08
C ASN A 423 -8.88 -0.25 -21.57
N PRO A 424 -7.91 0.42 -22.25
CA PRO A 424 -8.06 0.82 -23.66
C PRO A 424 -7.92 -0.35 -24.64
N ASP A 425 -7.21 -1.41 -24.24
CA ASP A 425 -7.02 -2.64 -25.01
C ASP A 425 -7.41 -3.84 -24.15
N ASN A 426 -8.59 -4.39 -24.40
CA ASN A 426 -9.11 -5.55 -23.68
C ASN A 426 -8.64 -6.90 -24.26
N SER A 427 -7.73 -6.90 -25.23
CA SER A 427 -7.12 -8.12 -25.81
C SER A 427 -6.17 -8.79 -24.81
N ASP A 428 -5.84 -10.06 -25.04
CA ASP A 428 -4.86 -10.78 -24.21
C ASP A 428 -3.41 -10.29 -24.45
N ARG A 429 -3.18 -9.46 -25.49
CA ARG A 429 -1.89 -8.84 -25.82
C ARG A 429 -1.73 -7.44 -25.24
N ALA A 430 -2.71 -6.94 -24.48
CA ALA A 430 -2.63 -5.64 -23.85
C ALA A 430 -1.33 -5.43 -23.08
N ALA A 431 -0.70 -4.28 -23.26
CA ALA A 431 0.54 -3.93 -22.56
C ALA A 431 0.28 -3.67 -21.06
N LYS A 432 -0.82 -2.95 -20.73
CA LYS A 432 -1.25 -2.71 -19.36
C LYS A 432 -2.29 -3.74 -18.93
N LYS A 433 -2.03 -4.42 -17.81
CA LYS A 433 -2.87 -5.49 -17.25
C LYS A 433 -3.46 -5.09 -15.90
N THR A 434 -4.16 -3.95 -15.90
CA THR A 434 -4.85 -3.38 -14.72
C THR A 434 -5.95 -4.30 -14.18
N PRO A 435 -6.46 -4.11 -12.96
CA PRO A 435 -7.67 -4.78 -12.47
C PRO A 435 -8.86 -4.69 -13.43
N ALA A 436 -9.10 -3.55 -14.10
CA ALA A 436 -10.13 -3.44 -15.13
C ALA A 436 -9.89 -4.43 -16.29
N TRP A 437 -8.66 -4.53 -16.79
CA TRP A 437 -8.29 -5.51 -17.80
C TRP A 437 -8.44 -6.95 -17.29
N ARG A 438 -8.00 -7.25 -16.06
CA ARG A 438 -8.12 -8.61 -15.47
C ARG A 438 -9.56 -9.06 -15.40
N ASN A 439 -10.49 -8.14 -15.15
CA ASN A 439 -11.93 -8.39 -15.16
C ASN A 439 -12.59 -8.34 -16.52
N SER A 440 -11.82 -8.14 -17.58
CA SER A 440 -12.34 -8.01 -18.95
C SER A 440 -13.37 -6.89 -19.11
N TRP A 441 -13.26 -5.84 -18.29
CA TRP A 441 -14.17 -4.71 -18.27
C TRP A 441 -13.53 -3.46 -18.89
N SER A 442 -14.32 -2.75 -19.69
CA SER A 442 -13.92 -1.49 -20.33
C SER A 442 -15.13 -0.55 -20.41
N ASP A 443 -14.93 0.68 -19.96
CA ASP A 443 -15.87 1.79 -20.14
C ASP A 443 -15.13 3.00 -20.72
N PRO A 444 -15.16 3.19 -22.05
CA PRO A 444 -14.44 4.28 -22.70
C PRO A 444 -14.85 5.68 -22.23
N ALA A 445 -16.11 5.87 -21.82
CA ALA A 445 -16.60 7.15 -21.34
C ALA A 445 -16.01 7.49 -19.96
N LEU A 446 -15.94 6.53 -19.06
CA LEU A 446 -15.26 6.72 -17.78
C LEU A 446 -13.76 6.88 -17.95
N ALA A 447 -13.13 6.11 -18.84
CA ALA A 447 -11.69 6.23 -19.13
C ALA A 447 -11.30 7.61 -19.68
N ALA A 448 -12.13 8.21 -20.54
CA ALA A 448 -11.90 9.58 -21.04
C ALA A 448 -11.95 10.62 -19.89
N ARG A 449 -12.85 10.47 -18.93
CA ARG A 449 -12.92 11.34 -17.75
C ARG A 449 -11.75 11.14 -16.77
N VAL A 450 -11.20 9.94 -16.70
CA VAL A 450 -9.93 9.71 -15.94
C VAL A 450 -8.78 10.49 -16.57
N ALA A 451 -8.69 10.52 -17.91
CA ALA A 451 -7.69 11.31 -18.61
C ALA A 451 -7.85 12.81 -18.37
N GLU A 452 -9.09 13.34 -18.41
CA GLU A 452 -9.41 14.72 -18.05
C GLU A 452 -8.97 15.06 -16.61
N ALA A 453 -9.35 14.21 -15.64
CA ALA A 453 -9.01 14.41 -14.23
C ALA A 453 -7.50 14.35 -13.95
N ARG A 454 -6.75 13.58 -14.75
CA ARG A 454 -5.28 13.50 -14.67
C ARG A 454 -4.61 14.83 -15.02
N GLU A 455 -5.17 15.59 -15.96
CA GLU A 455 -4.61 16.84 -16.47
C GLU A 455 -5.12 18.08 -15.72
N GLU A 456 -6.24 17.95 -14.96
CA GLU A 456 -6.84 19.08 -14.23
C GLU A 456 -5.88 19.63 -13.17
N ARG A 457 -5.54 20.91 -13.29
CA ARG A 457 -4.55 21.60 -12.44
C ARG A 457 -5.16 22.21 -11.17
N ASP A 458 -6.45 22.55 -11.22
CA ASP A 458 -7.18 23.03 -10.04
C ASP A 458 -7.53 21.85 -9.13
N ALA A 459 -6.97 21.83 -7.92
CA ALA A 459 -7.14 20.72 -6.99
C ALA A 459 -8.60 20.48 -6.58
N ALA A 460 -9.41 21.55 -6.45
CA ALA A 460 -10.82 21.42 -6.06
C ALA A 460 -11.64 20.82 -7.19
N LYS A 461 -11.47 21.29 -8.42
CA LYS A 461 -12.11 20.70 -9.60
C LYS A 461 -11.67 19.26 -9.81
N ARG A 462 -10.39 18.98 -9.66
CA ARG A 462 -9.84 17.64 -9.77
C ARG A 462 -10.47 16.69 -8.74
N ALA A 463 -10.62 17.13 -7.50
CA ALA A 463 -11.31 16.35 -6.46
C ALA A 463 -12.76 16.03 -6.85
N GLU A 464 -13.51 17.00 -7.41
CA GLU A 464 -14.89 16.76 -7.86
C GLU A 464 -14.96 15.76 -9.03
N LEU A 465 -14.03 15.83 -9.99
CA LEU A 465 -13.94 14.85 -11.07
C LEU A 465 -13.77 13.42 -10.53
N TYR A 466 -12.85 13.22 -9.56
CA TYR A 466 -12.65 11.90 -8.96
C TYR A 466 -13.81 11.45 -8.07
N ARG A 467 -14.51 12.34 -7.37
CA ARG A 467 -15.77 11.99 -6.65
C ARG A 467 -16.84 11.50 -7.60
N ALA A 468 -17.04 12.21 -8.71
CA ALA A 468 -18.00 11.82 -9.71
C ALA A 468 -17.65 10.47 -10.38
N LEU A 469 -16.35 10.25 -10.69
CA LEU A 469 -15.85 8.97 -11.21
C LEU A 469 -16.14 7.81 -10.27
N GLN A 470 -15.91 7.96 -8.97
CA GLN A 470 -16.17 6.92 -7.97
C GLN A 470 -17.64 6.56 -7.89
N ARG A 471 -18.54 7.57 -7.85
CA ARG A 471 -20.00 7.34 -7.82
C ARG A 471 -20.48 6.59 -9.06
N ASP A 472 -20.04 7.00 -10.24
CA ASP A 472 -20.41 6.31 -11.48
C ASP A 472 -19.86 4.90 -11.54
N HIS A 473 -18.62 4.71 -11.08
CA HIS A 473 -17.99 3.39 -10.98
C HIS A 473 -18.73 2.47 -10.01
N GLN A 474 -19.12 2.96 -8.82
CA GLN A 474 -19.93 2.19 -7.87
C GLN A 474 -21.19 1.62 -8.52
N GLN A 475 -21.85 2.38 -9.38
CA GLN A 475 -23.09 1.94 -10.05
C GLN A 475 -22.83 0.97 -11.20
N ARG A 476 -21.83 1.25 -12.03
CA ARG A 476 -21.67 0.63 -13.36
C ARG A 476 -20.65 -0.51 -13.41
N ALA A 477 -19.62 -0.46 -12.56
CA ALA A 477 -18.48 -1.35 -12.67
C ALA A 477 -18.73 -2.73 -12.00
N PRO A 478 -18.10 -3.80 -12.55
CA PRO A 478 -18.21 -5.15 -12.01
C PRO A 478 -17.22 -5.39 -10.87
N PHE A 479 -17.14 -4.42 -9.95
CA PHE A 479 -16.36 -4.49 -8.74
C PHE A 479 -17.27 -4.26 -7.53
N VAL A 480 -17.00 -4.99 -6.45
CA VAL A 480 -17.69 -4.81 -5.17
C VAL A 480 -16.66 -4.46 -4.12
N PHE A 481 -16.45 -3.18 -3.87
CA PHE A 481 -15.60 -2.72 -2.78
C PHE A 481 -16.34 -2.91 -1.46
N MET A 482 -15.61 -3.38 -0.44
CA MET A 482 -16.24 -3.80 0.81
C MET A 482 -15.64 -3.13 2.04
N TYR A 483 -14.32 -3.12 2.13
CA TYR A 483 -13.62 -2.69 3.33
C TYR A 483 -12.29 -2.03 3.01
N GLU A 484 -11.86 -1.18 3.94
CA GLU A 484 -10.50 -0.66 4.02
C GLU A 484 -9.80 -1.32 5.21
N TYR A 485 -8.54 -1.71 5.04
CA TYR A 485 -7.75 -2.39 6.06
C TYR A 485 -7.38 -1.42 7.19
N VAL A 486 -7.49 -1.91 8.41
CA VAL A 486 -6.98 -1.24 9.61
C VAL A 486 -5.87 -2.10 10.20
N GLU A 487 -4.66 -1.60 10.18
CA GLU A 487 -3.58 -2.21 10.93
C GLU A 487 -3.82 -2.01 12.43
N VAL A 488 -3.72 -3.08 13.21
CA VAL A 488 -3.86 -3.05 14.66
C VAL A 488 -2.61 -3.64 15.27
N ALA A 489 -1.87 -2.85 16.03
CA ALA A 489 -0.72 -3.28 16.80
C ALA A 489 -1.08 -3.40 18.28
N ALA A 490 -0.95 -4.60 18.84
CA ALA A 490 -1.07 -4.79 20.29
C ALA A 490 0.30 -4.62 20.94
N HIS A 491 0.38 -3.89 22.04
CA HIS A 491 1.66 -3.61 22.71
C HIS A 491 1.54 -3.56 24.23
N ALA A 492 2.67 -3.72 24.92
CA ALA A 492 2.76 -3.56 26.36
C ALA A 492 2.38 -2.12 26.77
N ALA A 493 1.65 -1.97 27.87
CA ALA A 493 1.10 -0.68 28.30
C ALA A 493 2.16 0.36 28.72
N ASP A 494 3.38 -0.09 28.99
CA ASP A 494 4.53 0.77 29.32
C ASP A 494 5.32 1.22 28.07
N VAL A 495 4.94 0.79 26.87
CA VAL A 495 5.50 1.22 25.60
C VAL A 495 4.46 2.01 24.82
N ASP A 496 4.88 3.09 24.14
CA ASP A 496 3.97 3.99 23.41
C ASP A 496 4.70 4.64 22.22
N GLY A 497 3.97 5.33 21.34
CA GLY A 497 4.56 6.20 20.31
C GLY A 497 4.80 5.54 18.95
N PHE A 498 4.33 4.32 18.71
CA PHE A 498 4.32 3.74 17.38
C PHE A 498 3.29 4.44 16.50
N LEU A 499 3.75 5.09 15.45
CA LEU A 499 2.86 5.75 14.50
C LEU A 499 2.57 4.81 13.34
N ILE A 500 1.33 4.32 13.25
CA ILE A 500 0.82 3.55 12.13
C ILE A 500 0.28 4.52 11.09
N GLY A 501 1.04 4.73 10.02
CA GLY A 501 0.68 5.63 8.93
C GLY A 501 -0.18 4.95 7.86
N ARG A 502 -0.78 5.74 6.96
CA ARG A 502 -1.53 5.22 5.81
C ARG A 502 -0.58 4.66 4.75
N GLY A 503 -0.35 3.37 4.83
CA GLY A 503 0.59 2.59 4.02
C GLY A 503 1.87 2.22 4.78
N PRO A 504 2.41 1.02 4.57
CA PRO A 504 3.53 0.48 5.35
C PRO A 504 4.76 1.38 5.39
N ALA A 505 5.13 1.99 4.26
CA ALA A 505 6.24 2.95 4.17
C ALA A 505 6.03 4.26 4.96
N ARG A 506 4.87 4.42 5.63
CA ARG A 506 4.52 5.55 6.50
C ARG A 506 4.54 5.21 7.97
N ASN A 507 4.74 3.95 8.34
CA ASN A 507 4.93 3.54 9.73
C ASN A 507 6.23 4.13 10.26
N ARG A 508 6.20 4.73 11.46
CA ARG A 508 7.35 5.42 12.05
C ARG A 508 7.66 4.87 13.43
N TYR A 509 8.92 4.51 13.61
CA TYR A 509 9.44 3.95 14.87
C TYR A 509 10.08 5.01 15.77
N ALA A 510 10.43 6.19 15.22
CA ALA A 510 11.22 7.19 15.92
C ALA A 510 10.59 7.71 17.21
N GLY A 511 9.26 7.71 17.29
CA GLY A 511 8.54 8.15 18.48
C GLY A 511 8.33 7.07 19.54
N ILE A 512 8.73 5.81 19.30
CA ILE A 512 8.47 4.72 20.24
C ILE A 512 9.39 4.86 21.45
N GLU A 513 8.79 4.89 22.63
CA GLU A 513 9.50 4.94 23.90
C GLU A 513 8.90 3.99 24.93
N ARG A 514 9.74 3.54 25.88
CA ARG A 514 9.31 2.79 27.07
C ARG A 514 9.30 3.74 28.25
N ARG A 515 8.16 3.85 28.90
CA ARG A 515 7.94 4.69 30.09
C ARG A 515 8.47 4.09 31.39
#